data_0f4c00c7e89011e8c0fafb784d53d288
#
_entry.id   0f4c00c7e89011e8c0fafb784d53d288
#
_cell.length_a   1.000
_cell.length_b   1.000
_cell.length_c   1.000
_cell.angle_alpha   90.00
_cell.angle_beta   90.00
_cell.angle_gamma   90.00
#
_symmetry.space_group_name_H-M   'P 1'
#
loop_
_entity.id
_entity.type
_entity.pdbx_description
1 polymer ?
#
loop_
_entity_poly.entity_id
_entity_poly.type
_entity_poly.pdbx_seq_one_letter_code
_entity_poly.pdbx_strand_id
1 'polypeptide(L)'
;HGPVFTRCMILPRKSAAIKSTVTNMVPAGIEPHDWEPSTTDITNLEDADVFIYSGAGMEHWVDSVLGSLTNQDLDVVQASDGITLREGYEDEDGDVGADPHVWLAPANANRDENIAEVLCSADPANAEYYRQNYEQWALECDRLDTEFTEALSALPNKNIVVSHEAFGYLCDALRSESGRH
;
A
#
# COMPACT_ATOMS: atom_id res chain seq x y z
N HIS A 1 1.87 -16.68 4.94
CA HIS A 1 1.63 -15.77 3.82
C HIS A 1 1.30 -14.43 4.44
N GLY A 2 2.28 -13.55 4.53
CA GLY A 2 2.13 -12.20 5.06
C GLY A 2 1.29 -11.33 4.12
N PRO A 3 0.65 -10.28 4.65
CA PRO A 3 -0.12 -9.36 3.84
C PRO A 3 0.79 -8.66 2.83
N VAL A 4 0.38 -8.73 1.58
CA VAL A 4 1.12 -8.18 0.44
C VAL A 4 0.54 -6.80 0.16
N PHE A 5 0.93 -5.79 0.94
CA PHE A 5 0.49 -4.40 0.75
C PHE A 5 1.47 -3.52 -0.03
N THR A 6 2.43 -4.11 -0.71
CA THR A 6 3.46 -3.38 -1.46
C THR A 6 3.40 -3.60 -2.95
N ARG A 7 2.22 -3.92 -3.50
CA ARG A 7 2.21 -4.34 -4.92
C ARG A 7 0.97 -3.82 -5.61
N CYS A 8 1.18 -3.21 -6.78
CA CYS A 8 0.10 -2.93 -7.71
C CYS A 8 -0.76 -4.15 -7.95
N MET A 9 -2.05 -4.06 -7.68
CA MET A 9 -3.01 -5.15 -7.81
C MET A 9 -4.14 -4.78 -8.74
N ILE A 10 -4.59 -5.74 -9.54
CA ILE A 10 -5.71 -5.61 -10.45
C ILE A 10 -6.80 -6.58 -10.04
N LEU A 11 -8.05 -6.11 -10.05
CA LEU A 11 -9.23 -6.94 -9.86
C LEU A 11 -9.99 -7.04 -11.18
N PRO A 12 -10.10 -8.24 -11.78
CA PRO A 12 -10.76 -8.42 -13.07
C PRO A 12 -12.27 -8.24 -13.00
N ARG A 13 -12.85 -7.79 -14.11
CA ARG A 13 -14.29 -7.58 -14.28
C ARG A 13 -15.14 -8.78 -13.90
N LYS A 14 -16.28 -8.49 -13.31
CA LYS A 14 -17.28 -9.35 -12.66
C LYS A 14 -17.48 -10.73 -13.30
N SER A 15 -17.12 -11.76 -12.56
CA SER A 15 -17.72 -13.08 -12.69
C SER A 15 -18.73 -13.28 -11.56
N ALA A 16 -19.96 -13.60 -11.89
CA ALA A 16 -21.13 -13.62 -10.99
C ALA A 16 -21.10 -14.67 -9.85
N ALA A 17 -19.97 -15.29 -9.57
CA ALA A 17 -19.91 -16.41 -8.60
C ALA A 17 -18.58 -16.51 -7.80
N ILE A 18 -17.64 -15.60 -7.92
CA ILE A 18 -16.32 -15.78 -7.30
C ILE A 18 -15.90 -14.51 -6.55
N LYS A 19 -15.51 -14.68 -5.29
CA LYS A 19 -14.66 -13.74 -4.57
C LYS A 19 -13.58 -13.22 -5.51
N SER A 20 -13.37 -11.91 -5.52
CA SER A 20 -12.49 -11.19 -6.43
C SER A 20 -11.19 -11.93 -6.73
N THR A 21 -10.81 -12.02 -8.00
CA THR A 21 -9.47 -12.47 -8.37
C THR A 21 -8.52 -11.30 -8.22
N VAL A 22 -7.46 -11.45 -7.46
CA VAL A 22 -6.42 -10.43 -7.29
C VAL A 22 -5.21 -10.84 -8.10
N THR A 23 -4.79 -9.96 -9.01
CA THR A 23 -3.54 -10.13 -9.77
C THR A 23 -2.52 -9.14 -9.27
N ASN A 24 -1.38 -9.64 -8.83
CA ASN A 24 -0.24 -8.80 -8.50
C ASN A 24 0.54 -8.49 -9.78
N MET A 25 0.72 -7.21 -10.09
CA MET A 25 1.42 -6.77 -11.30
C MET A 25 2.93 -6.95 -11.18
N VAL A 26 3.51 -6.60 -10.03
CA VAL A 26 4.96 -6.71 -9.83
C VAL A 26 5.35 -8.17 -9.54
N PRO A 27 6.15 -8.83 -10.38
CA PRO A 27 6.55 -10.20 -10.17
C PRO A 27 7.37 -10.37 -8.87
N ALA A 28 7.30 -11.56 -8.27
CA ALA A 28 8.08 -11.88 -7.08
C ALA A 28 9.59 -11.77 -7.35
N GLY A 29 10.31 -11.03 -6.50
CA GLY A 29 11.76 -10.83 -6.61
C GLY A 29 12.20 -9.68 -7.50
N ILE A 30 11.25 -8.94 -8.07
CA ILE A 30 11.54 -7.66 -8.75
C ILE A 30 11.39 -6.53 -7.76
N GLU A 31 12.29 -5.55 -7.82
CA GLU A 31 12.23 -4.31 -7.05
C GLU A 31 11.10 -3.43 -7.60
N PRO A 32 10.11 -3.04 -6.77
CA PRO A 32 8.97 -2.25 -7.23
C PRO A 32 9.34 -0.87 -7.79
N HIS A 33 10.40 -0.24 -7.31
CA HIS A 33 10.86 1.07 -7.79
C HIS A 33 11.32 1.02 -9.26
N ASP A 34 11.93 -0.10 -9.68
CA ASP A 34 12.49 -0.27 -11.03
C ASP A 34 11.51 -0.94 -11.99
N TRP A 35 10.33 -1.34 -11.51
CA TRP A 35 9.40 -2.11 -12.33
C TRP A 35 8.50 -1.20 -13.17
N GLU A 36 8.35 -1.56 -14.45
CA GLU A 36 7.41 -0.94 -15.38
C GLU A 36 6.45 -1.97 -15.99
N PRO A 37 5.17 -1.61 -16.24
CA PRO A 37 4.20 -2.53 -16.82
C PRO A 37 4.50 -2.85 -18.28
N SER A 38 4.38 -4.12 -18.62
CA SER A 38 4.39 -4.58 -20.01
C SER A 38 3.08 -4.25 -20.72
N THR A 39 3.06 -4.38 -22.05
CA THR A 39 1.81 -4.25 -22.83
C THR A 39 0.71 -5.20 -22.34
N THR A 40 1.08 -6.37 -21.85
CA THR A 40 0.12 -7.34 -21.29
C THR A 40 -0.47 -6.82 -19.99
N ASP A 41 0.33 -6.20 -19.13
CA ASP A 41 -0.14 -5.62 -17.87
C ASP A 41 -1.10 -4.46 -18.12
N ILE A 42 -0.80 -3.61 -19.11
CA ILE A 42 -1.69 -2.51 -19.54
C ILE A 42 -3.02 -3.08 -20.09
N THR A 43 -2.98 -4.18 -20.84
CA THR A 43 -4.20 -4.84 -21.32
C THR A 43 -5.02 -5.40 -20.16
N ASN A 44 -4.37 -5.96 -19.15
CA ASN A 44 -5.06 -6.45 -17.96
C ASN A 44 -5.71 -5.30 -17.16
N LEU A 45 -5.05 -4.14 -17.10
CA LEU A 45 -5.62 -2.92 -16.50
C LEU A 45 -6.86 -2.43 -17.26
N GLU A 46 -6.83 -2.47 -18.59
CA GLU A 46 -7.97 -2.10 -19.44
C GLU A 46 -9.21 -2.97 -19.16
N ASP A 47 -9.02 -4.22 -18.73
CA ASP A 47 -10.08 -5.19 -18.42
C ASP A 47 -10.41 -5.28 -16.92
N ALA A 48 -9.80 -4.45 -16.07
CA ALA A 48 -9.98 -4.50 -14.62
C ALA A 48 -11.19 -3.69 -14.12
N ASP A 49 -11.75 -4.08 -12.98
CA ASP A 49 -12.74 -3.29 -12.22
C ASP A 49 -12.05 -2.33 -11.24
N VAL A 50 -10.95 -2.76 -10.60
CA VAL A 50 -10.23 -1.98 -9.58
C VAL A 50 -8.73 -2.09 -9.79
N PHE A 51 -8.05 -0.98 -9.74
CA PHE A 51 -6.59 -0.89 -9.69
C PHE A 51 -6.14 -0.25 -8.38
N ILE A 52 -5.27 -0.93 -7.65
CA ILE A 52 -4.71 -0.45 -6.39
C ILE A 52 -3.20 -0.33 -6.55
N TYR A 53 -2.65 0.82 -6.21
CA TYR A 53 -1.21 1.09 -6.24
C TYR A 53 -0.75 1.79 -4.95
N SER A 54 0.54 1.74 -4.66
CA SER A 54 1.09 2.30 -3.42
C SER A 54 1.01 3.83 -3.39
N GLY A 55 1.45 4.48 -4.44
CA GLY A 55 1.57 5.94 -4.49
C GLY A 55 2.81 6.46 -3.76
N ALA A 56 2.78 7.74 -3.37
CA ALA A 56 3.90 8.42 -2.72
C ALA A 56 5.21 8.37 -3.53
N GLY A 57 5.12 8.29 -4.87
CA GLY A 57 6.28 8.21 -5.77
C GLY A 57 6.80 6.81 -6.06
N MET A 58 6.20 5.74 -5.48
CA MET A 58 6.62 4.36 -5.73
C MET A 58 6.50 3.98 -7.21
N GLU A 59 5.35 4.26 -7.82
CA GLU A 59 5.05 3.87 -9.19
C GLU A 59 4.95 5.11 -10.09
N HIS A 60 6.09 5.58 -10.56
CA HIS A 60 6.20 6.79 -11.41
C HIS A 60 5.50 6.67 -12.78
N TRP A 61 5.21 5.45 -13.23
CA TRP A 61 4.56 5.15 -14.51
C TRP A 61 3.03 5.27 -14.47
N VAL A 62 2.39 5.30 -13.29
CA VAL A 62 0.92 5.19 -13.12
C VAL A 62 0.17 6.26 -13.88
N ASP A 63 0.53 7.53 -13.72
CA ASP A 63 -0.18 8.64 -14.39
C ASP A 63 -0.15 8.49 -15.92
N SER A 64 0.98 8.09 -16.47
CA SER A 64 1.13 7.88 -17.93
C SER A 64 0.26 6.74 -18.44
N VAL A 65 0.21 5.63 -17.69
CA VAL A 65 -0.57 4.45 -18.06
C VAL A 65 -2.07 4.77 -17.93
N LEU A 66 -2.52 5.31 -16.81
CA LEU A 66 -3.92 5.68 -16.60
C LEU A 66 -4.42 6.67 -17.66
N GLY A 67 -3.57 7.64 -18.06
CA GLY A 67 -3.87 8.57 -19.13
C GLY A 67 -4.02 7.94 -20.53
N SER A 68 -3.54 6.71 -20.72
CA SER A 68 -3.61 5.97 -21.99
C SER A 68 -4.79 4.98 -22.05
N LEU A 69 -5.41 4.65 -20.90
CA LEU A 69 -6.52 3.70 -20.84
C LEU A 69 -7.81 4.30 -21.43
N THR A 70 -8.62 3.44 -22.03
CA THR A 70 -9.97 3.76 -22.52
C THR A 70 -11.06 3.35 -21.54
N ASN A 71 -10.74 2.48 -20.57
CA ASN A 71 -11.64 2.02 -19.53
C ASN A 71 -11.97 3.17 -18.55
N GLN A 72 -13.16 3.75 -18.70
CA GLN A 72 -13.65 4.83 -17.83
C GLN A 72 -14.34 4.33 -16.57
N ASP A 73 -14.54 3.02 -16.45
CA ASP A 73 -15.21 2.37 -15.31
C ASP A 73 -14.19 1.74 -14.33
N LEU A 74 -12.88 1.98 -14.54
CA LEU A 74 -11.82 1.51 -13.64
C LEU A 74 -11.80 2.34 -12.36
N ASP A 75 -12.07 1.69 -11.23
CA ASP A 75 -11.86 2.30 -9.91
C ASP A 75 -10.37 2.28 -9.56
N VAL A 76 -9.79 3.45 -9.32
CA VAL A 76 -8.35 3.60 -9.01
C VAL A 76 -8.18 4.02 -7.57
N VAL A 77 -7.35 3.29 -6.83
CA VAL A 77 -7.06 3.53 -5.41
C VAL A 77 -5.56 3.71 -5.19
N GLN A 78 -5.19 4.86 -4.66
CA GLN A 78 -3.85 5.10 -4.13
C GLN A 78 -3.82 4.74 -2.63
N ALA A 79 -3.04 3.73 -2.25
CA ALA A 79 -3.00 3.25 -0.87
C ALA A 79 -2.42 4.26 0.12
N SER A 80 -1.56 5.16 -0.35
CA SER A 80 -0.99 6.25 0.48
C SER A 80 -1.91 7.43 0.71
N ASP A 81 -3.13 7.45 0.13
CA ASP A 81 -4.05 8.57 0.31
C ASP A 81 -4.44 8.77 1.78
N GLY A 82 -4.41 10.03 2.21
CA GLY A 82 -4.70 10.42 3.59
C GLY A 82 -3.56 10.18 4.58
N ILE A 83 -2.42 9.65 4.14
CA ILE A 83 -1.20 9.53 4.96
C ILE A 83 -0.39 10.81 4.85
N THR A 84 0.13 11.30 5.98
CA THR A 84 1.08 12.41 5.97
C THR A 84 2.43 11.91 5.48
N LEU A 85 2.83 12.35 4.29
CA LEU A 85 4.06 11.90 3.66
C LEU A 85 5.29 12.51 4.33
N ARG A 86 6.37 11.73 4.41
CA ARG A 86 7.72 12.19 4.76
C ARG A 86 8.38 12.73 3.51
N GLU A 87 8.82 13.97 3.58
CA GLU A 87 9.53 14.64 2.50
C GLU A 87 11.05 14.49 2.65
N GLY A 88 11.77 14.67 1.54
CA GLY A 88 13.23 14.70 1.52
C GLY A 88 13.88 13.31 1.45
N TYR A 89 13.10 12.29 1.09
CA TYR A 89 13.64 10.99 0.70
C TYR A 89 14.41 11.13 -0.62
N GLU A 90 15.64 10.61 -0.67
CA GLU A 90 16.47 10.54 -1.87
C GLU A 90 16.50 9.06 -2.31
N ASP A 91 16.03 8.79 -3.51
CA ASP A 91 16.01 7.44 -4.07
C ASP A 91 17.40 7.01 -4.58
N GLU A 92 17.50 5.79 -5.14
CA GLU A 92 18.77 5.24 -5.63
C GLU A 92 19.33 6.00 -6.85
N ASP A 93 18.49 6.74 -7.58
CA ASP A 93 18.84 7.58 -8.71
C ASP A 93 19.22 9.01 -8.31
N GLY A 94 19.03 9.38 -7.03
CA GLY A 94 19.32 10.68 -6.46
C GLY A 94 18.20 11.70 -6.61
N ASP A 95 17.01 11.27 -6.99
CA ASP A 95 15.82 12.10 -7.04
C ASP A 95 15.24 12.29 -5.64
N VAL A 96 14.89 13.53 -5.30
CA VAL A 96 14.36 13.87 -3.98
C VAL A 96 12.85 14.03 -4.03
N GLY A 97 12.15 13.23 -3.25
CA GLY A 97 10.70 13.21 -3.21
C GLY A 97 10.14 12.84 -1.83
N ALA A 98 8.92 12.33 -1.83
CA ALA A 98 8.32 11.73 -0.66
C ALA A 98 8.85 10.31 -0.46
N ASP A 99 9.01 9.91 0.82
CA ASP A 99 9.34 8.52 1.18
C ASP A 99 8.13 7.61 0.84
N PRO A 100 8.27 6.65 -0.09
CA PRO A 100 7.15 5.82 -0.53
C PRO A 100 6.81 4.69 0.45
N HIS A 101 7.64 4.41 1.46
CA HIS A 101 7.55 3.23 2.32
C HIS A 101 6.51 3.37 3.46
N VAL A 102 5.36 3.96 3.14
CA VAL A 102 4.29 4.31 4.12
C VAL A 102 3.79 3.11 4.91
N TRP A 103 3.71 1.94 4.29
CA TRP A 103 3.16 0.70 4.87
C TRP A 103 4.02 0.06 5.95
N LEU A 104 5.28 0.47 6.09
CA LEU A 104 6.20 -0.09 7.10
C LEU A 104 5.93 0.44 8.52
N ALA A 105 5.07 1.44 8.67
CA ALA A 105 4.50 1.80 9.96
C ALA A 105 3.11 1.16 10.11
N PRO A 106 2.86 0.31 11.12
CA PRO A 106 1.56 -0.34 11.30
C PRO A 106 0.40 0.66 11.41
N ALA A 107 0.62 1.80 12.05
CA ALA A 107 -0.37 2.88 12.15
C ALA A 107 -0.79 3.48 10.79
N ASN A 108 0.09 3.44 9.77
CA ASN A 108 -0.25 3.83 8.40
C ASN A 108 -0.98 2.71 7.66
N ALA A 109 -0.52 1.47 7.83
CA ALA A 109 -1.16 0.30 7.21
C ALA A 109 -2.61 0.07 7.69
N ASN A 110 -2.98 0.60 8.87
CA ASN A 110 -4.35 0.61 9.36
C ASN A 110 -5.30 1.55 8.57
N ARG A 111 -4.78 2.40 7.68
CA ARG A 111 -5.58 3.38 6.92
C ARG A 111 -6.08 2.87 5.56
N ASP A 112 -5.95 1.57 5.30
CA ASP A 112 -6.41 0.92 4.06
C ASP A 112 -7.95 0.83 3.95
N GLU A 113 -8.71 1.63 4.72
CA GLU A 113 -10.17 1.72 4.66
C GLU A 113 -10.66 2.07 3.25
N ASN A 114 -9.97 2.96 2.55
CA ASN A 114 -10.29 3.35 1.18
C ASN A 114 -10.31 2.14 0.23
N ILE A 115 -9.36 1.22 0.40
CA ILE A 115 -9.32 -0.02 -0.39
C ILE A 115 -10.55 -0.87 -0.11
N ALA A 116 -10.91 -1.04 1.17
CA ALA A 116 -12.09 -1.82 1.54
C ALA A 116 -13.40 -1.20 1.03
N GLU A 117 -13.52 0.12 1.05
CA GLU A 117 -14.70 0.83 0.53
C GLU A 117 -14.86 0.67 -0.98
N VAL A 118 -13.77 0.80 -1.74
CA VAL A 118 -13.81 0.61 -3.19
C VAL A 118 -14.13 -0.85 -3.53
N LEU A 119 -13.57 -1.84 -2.82
CA LEU A 119 -13.93 -3.24 -2.98
C LEU A 119 -15.41 -3.49 -2.67
N CYS A 120 -15.97 -2.87 -1.62
CA CYS A 120 -17.39 -2.95 -1.31
C CYS A 120 -18.27 -2.36 -2.41
N SER A 121 -17.81 -1.31 -3.07
CA SER A 121 -18.52 -0.65 -4.16
C SER A 121 -18.47 -1.46 -5.46
N ALA A 122 -17.30 -2.01 -5.79
CA ALA A 122 -17.10 -2.82 -6.98
C ALA A 122 -17.80 -4.19 -6.88
N ASP A 123 -17.89 -4.77 -5.68
CA ASP A 123 -18.56 -6.06 -5.44
C ASP A 123 -19.51 -5.97 -4.22
N PRO A 124 -20.69 -5.35 -4.36
CA PRO A 124 -21.63 -5.17 -3.26
C PRO A 124 -22.16 -6.48 -2.65
N ALA A 125 -22.14 -7.57 -3.41
CA ALA A 125 -22.59 -8.87 -2.94
C ALA A 125 -21.67 -9.45 -1.84
N ASN A 126 -20.40 -9.04 -1.81
CA ASN A 126 -19.40 -9.45 -0.83
C ASN A 126 -18.93 -8.30 0.07
N ALA A 127 -19.62 -7.18 0.11
CA ALA A 127 -19.21 -5.98 0.86
C ALA A 127 -18.96 -6.28 2.36
N GLU A 128 -19.81 -7.10 2.98
CA GLU A 128 -19.63 -7.49 4.39
C GLU A 128 -18.34 -8.29 4.62
N TYR A 129 -17.97 -9.14 3.67
CA TYR A 129 -16.72 -9.90 3.72
C TYR A 129 -15.50 -8.98 3.67
N TYR A 130 -15.52 -7.94 2.81
CA TYR A 130 -14.42 -6.98 2.72
C TYR A 130 -14.28 -6.14 3.99
N ARG A 131 -15.40 -5.66 4.56
CA ARG A 131 -15.39 -4.91 5.82
C ARG A 131 -14.83 -5.72 6.98
N GLN A 132 -15.29 -6.96 7.14
CA GLN A 132 -14.81 -7.84 8.21
C GLN A 132 -13.31 -8.14 8.07
N ASN A 133 -12.81 -8.34 6.86
CA ASN A 133 -11.38 -8.53 6.64
C ASN A 133 -10.58 -7.28 6.96
N TYR A 134 -11.08 -6.10 6.57
CA TYR A 134 -10.45 -4.83 6.92
C TYR A 134 -10.42 -4.63 8.44
N GLU A 135 -11.53 -4.85 9.14
CA GLU A 135 -11.57 -4.73 10.60
C GLU A 135 -10.56 -5.65 11.31
N GLN A 136 -10.44 -6.89 10.84
CA GLN A 136 -9.44 -7.83 11.39
C GLN A 136 -8.02 -7.37 11.09
N TRP A 137 -7.76 -6.87 9.89
CA TRP A 137 -6.48 -6.29 9.51
C TRP A 137 -6.12 -5.08 10.36
N ALA A 138 -7.05 -4.15 10.53
CA ALA A 138 -6.87 -2.96 11.34
C ALA A 138 -6.50 -3.30 12.80
N LEU A 139 -7.22 -4.26 13.41
CA LEU A 139 -6.90 -4.76 14.75
C LEU A 139 -5.50 -5.38 14.85
N GLU A 140 -5.06 -6.08 13.81
CA GLU A 140 -3.72 -6.67 13.79
C GLU A 140 -2.63 -5.60 13.65
N CYS A 141 -2.87 -4.54 12.85
CA CYS A 141 -1.98 -3.39 12.75
C CYS A 141 -1.86 -2.66 14.10
N ASP A 142 -2.98 -2.40 14.79
CA ASP A 142 -3.00 -1.75 16.10
C ASP A 142 -2.25 -2.59 17.14
N ARG A 143 -2.39 -3.92 17.09
CA ARG A 143 -1.66 -4.84 17.96
C ARG A 143 -0.16 -4.77 17.71
N LEU A 144 0.26 -4.79 16.45
CA LEU A 144 1.67 -4.66 16.06
C LEU A 144 2.27 -3.32 16.49
N ASP A 145 1.54 -2.23 16.30
CA ASP A 145 1.97 -0.89 16.72
C ASP A 145 2.20 -0.83 18.23
N THR A 146 1.28 -1.40 19.01
CA THR A 146 1.40 -1.53 20.46
C THR A 146 2.62 -2.37 20.84
N GLU A 147 2.82 -3.54 20.23
CA GLU A 147 3.95 -4.42 20.51
C GLU A 147 5.30 -3.76 20.19
N PHE A 148 5.40 -3.04 19.07
CA PHE A 148 6.60 -2.28 18.74
C PHE A 148 6.86 -1.18 19.76
N THR A 149 5.84 -0.43 20.14
CA THR A 149 5.94 0.64 21.13
C THR A 149 6.41 0.10 22.48
N GLU A 150 5.78 -0.96 22.98
CA GLU A 150 6.16 -1.58 24.26
C GLU A 150 7.59 -2.15 24.24
N ALA A 151 7.95 -2.87 23.18
CA ALA A 151 9.26 -3.52 23.07
C ALA A 151 10.40 -2.49 22.97
N LEU A 152 10.18 -1.39 22.26
CA LEU A 152 11.23 -0.41 21.94
C LEU A 152 11.27 0.78 22.90
N SER A 153 10.18 1.06 23.64
CA SER A 153 10.11 2.19 24.59
C SER A 153 11.21 2.15 25.66
N ALA A 154 11.50 0.97 26.17
CA ALA A 154 12.47 0.75 27.23
C ALA A 154 13.93 0.67 26.75
N LEU A 155 14.19 0.68 25.45
CA LEU A 155 15.55 0.55 24.92
C LEU A 155 16.35 1.84 25.14
N PRO A 156 17.59 1.74 25.65
CA PRO A 156 18.46 2.90 25.87
C PRO A 156 18.99 3.49 24.55
N ASN A 157 19.04 2.69 23.50
CA ASN A 157 19.46 3.08 22.16
C ASN A 157 18.36 2.68 21.15
N LYS A 158 17.86 3.65 20.39
CA LYS A 158 16.78 3.50 19.42
C LYS A 158 17.28 3.67 17.98
N ASN A 159 18.57 3.46 17.74
CA ASN A 159 19.14 3.50 16.41
C ASN A 159 19.07 2.13 15.75
N ILE A 160 18.64 2.11 14.50
CA ILE A 160 18.69 0.94 13.63
C ILE A 160 19.67 1.20 12.49
N VAL A 161 20.24 0.14 11.95
CA VAL A 161 21.10 0.18 10.76
C VAL A 161 20.44 -0.66 9.70
N VAL A 162 20.23 -0.10 8.53
CA VAL A 162 19.52 -0.73 7.43
C VAL A 162 20.36 -0.65 6.15
N SER A 163 20.16 -1.59 5.25
CA SER A 163 20.80 -1.58 3.93
C SER A 163 20.00 -0.81 2.89
N HIS A 164 18.73 -0.56 3.16
CA HIS A 164 17.79 0.21 2.35
C HIS A 164 17.00 1.15 3.26
N GLU A 165 16.91 2.43 2.90
CA GLU A 165 16.29 3.47 3.73
C GLU A 165 14.75 3.45 3.59
N ALA A 166 14.11 2.46 4.22
CA ALA A 166 12.66 2.25 4.11
C ALA A 166 11.88 2.45 5.43
N PHE A 167 12.56 2.56 6.57
CA PHE A 167 11.92 2.51 7.90
C PHE A 167 11.63 3.87 8.53
N GLY A 168 11.58 4.93 7.71
CA GLY A 168 11.40 6.28 8.18
C GLY A 168 10.10 6.48 8.95
N TYR A 169 8.95 6.06 8.39
CA TYR A 169 7.64 6.17 9.03
C TYR A 169 7.56 5.39 10.34
N LEU A 170 8.12 4.17 10.40
CA LEU A 170 8.17 3.38 11.63
C LEU A 170 8.98 4.10 12.71
N CYS A 171 10.13 4.65 12.35
CA CYS A 171 10.98 5.39 13.28
C CYS A 171 10.28 6.64 13.83
N ASP A 172 9.54 7.35 13.00
CA ASP A 172 8.82 8.57 13.40
C ASP A 172 7.62 8.23 14.29
N ALA A 173 6.86 7.19 13.99
CA ALA A 173 5.77 6.71 14.83
C ALA A 173 6.25 6.40 16.25
N LEU A 174 7.35 5.65 16.37
CA LEU A 174 7.92 5.25 17.66
C LEU A 174 8.59 6.40 18.43
N ARG A 175 9.01 7.48 17.76
CA ARG A 175 9.52 8.70 18.42
C ARG A 175 8.41 9.57 18.98
N SER A 176 7.31 9.71 18.25
CA SER A 176 6.17 10.56 18.66
C SER A 176 5.49 10.06 19.92
N GLU A 177 5.48 8.75 20.17
CA GLU A 177 4.87 8.16 21.36
C GLU A 177 5.75 8.27 22.61
N SER A 178 7.09 8.27 22.46
CA SER A 178 8.01 8.44 23.61
C SER A 178 8.00 9.85 24.21
N GLY A 179 7.31 10.81 23.63
CA GLY A 179 7.15 12.19 24.11
C GLY A 179 5.82 12.47 24.83
N ARG A 180 4.93 11.48 25.00
CA ARG A 180 3.59 11.65 25.61
C ARG A 180 3.49 11.19 27.07
N HIS A 181 4.60 11.24 27.82
CA HIS A 181 4.62 10.96 29.27
C HIS A 181 4.79 12.22 30.09
#